data_ed5f01062bc26ccd8c59f46a7d984446
#
_entry.id   ed5f01062bc26ccd8c59f46a7d984446
#
_cell.length_a   1.000
_cell.length_b   1.000
_cell.length_c   1.000
_cell.angle_alpha   90.00
_cell.angle_beta   90.00
_cell.angle_gamma   90.00
#
_symmetry.space_group_name_H-M   'P 1'
#
loop_
_entity.id
_entity.type
_entity.pdbx_description
1 polymer ?
#
loop_
_entity_poly.entity_id
_entity_poly.type
_entity_poly.pdbx_seq_one_letter_code
_entity_poly.pdbx_strand_id
1 'polypeptide(L)'
;MRLAQFALLIALAITTAASQEVQLSINFVLGGSATRIVTGKVSGEWHGPTPLSPNKPVTFTFDLSVRAQSLITVANVTSEGDGVVVIQPQGAEVKGTVGDQPFDLLITHDGDVKFSWGAFSFDSTKLPEADRKRLQQLMTLSTNLTVSPKGKIKAFQLPEDIKKVAPEIDVQFINAVVTATLQTLLPAPLPEKPVKVGQSWEIELPVLVFETPEPLFLPVTCTLAEIRGDEAVIKVSAEAKGDADLTLRRWSEKDPKVTVSRGSFTARGEVIFLLSVGVPQRATWKISAEAEGSITPPQKDALPIPSRLRLSAEIREQLVF
;
A
#
# COMPACT_ATOMS: atom_id res chain seq x y z
N MET A 1 -36.44 -46.85 3.12
CA MET A 1 -35.75 -46.60 1.84
C MET A 1 -35.69 -45.11 1.43
N ARG A 2 -36.70 -44.27 1.71
CA ARG A 2 -36.70 -42.83 1.23
C ARG A 2 -35.74 -41.88 1.98
N LEU A 3 -35.47 -42.13 3.28
CA LEU A 3 -34.51 -41.26 4.07
C LEU A 3 -33.06 -41.48 3.68
N ALA A 4 -32.64 -42.68 3.31
CA ALA A 4 -31.28 -42.96 2.87
C ALA A 4 -30.96 -42.36 1.49
N GLN A 5 -31.96 -42.26 0.62
CA GLN A 5 -31.79 -41.57 -0.70
C GLN A 5 -31.72 -40.06 -0.57
N PHE A 6 -32.41 -39.47 0.42
CA PHE A 6 -32.33 -38.05 0.68
C PHE A 6 -30.96 -37.63 1.30
N ALA A 7 -30.44 -38.47 2.22
CA ALA A 7 -29.10 -38.24 2.80
C ALA A 7 -27.98 -38.37 1.75
N LEU A 8 -28.12 -39.31 0.79
CA LEU A 8 -27.17 -39.49 -0.31
C LEU A 8 -27.20 -38.31 -1.29
N LEU A 9 -28.38 -37.74 -1.59
CA LEU A 9 -28.52 -36.54 -2.45
C LEU A 9 -27.93 -35.32 -1.79
N ILE A 10 -28.10 -35.12 -0.47
CA ILE A 10 -27.49 -34.00 0.27
C ILE A 10 -25.96 -34.18 0.33
N ALA A 11 -25.46 -35.38 0.57
CA ALA A 11 -24.03 -35.68 0.54
C ALA A 11 -23.40 -35.44 -0.86
N LEU A 12 -24.09 -35.80 -1.96
CA LEU A 12 -23.63 -35.52 -3.30
C LEU A 12 -23.66 -34.03 -3.61
N ALA A 13 -24.66 -33.27 -3.17
CA ALA A 13 -24.74 -31.82 -3.37
C ALA A 13 -23.61 -31.06 -2.61
N ILE A 14 -23.25 -31.53 -1.42
CA ILE A 14 -22.15 -30.97 -0.61
C ILE A 14 -20.79 -31.31 -1.23
N THR A 15 -20.61 -32.50 -1.80
CA THR A 15 -19.35 -32.92 -2.43
C THR A 15 -19.13 -32.24 -3.79
N THR A 16 -20.18 -31.90 -4.54
CA THR A 16 -20.02 -31.18 -5.83
C THR A 16 -19.69 -29.70 -5.65
N ALA A 17 -20.15 -29.05 -4.57
CA ALA A 17 -19.80 -27.65 -4.29
C ALA A 17 -18.34 -27.49 -3.82
N ALA A 18 -17.73 -28.54 -3.25
CA ALA A 18 -16.36 -28.49 -2.69
C ALA A 18 -15.24 -28.72 -3.74
N SER A 19 -15.57 -29.02 -5.00
CA SER A 19 -14.56 -29.39 -6.01
C SER A 19 -14.37 -28.40 -7.17
N GLN A 20 -15.10 -27.28 -7.18
CA GLN A 20 -14.98 -26.32 -8.26
C GLN A 20 -13.63 -25.58 -8.16
N GLU A 21 -12.78 -25.79 -9.14
CA GLU A 21 -11.55 -25.03 -9.32
C GLU A 21 -11.88 -23.71 -10.03
N VAL A 22 -11.27 -22.62 -9.55
CA VAL A 22 -11.45 -21.29 -10.12
C VAL A 22 -10.11 -20.75 -10.55
N GLN A 23 -10.05 -20.26 -11.80
CA GLN A 23 -8.92 -19.53 -12.33
C GLN A 23 -9.10 -18.04 -11.98
N LEU A 24 -8.29 -17.53 -11.06
CA LEU A 24 -8.25 -16.11 -10.73
C LEU A 24 -7.30 -15.39 -11.72
N SER A 25 -7.82 -14.35 -12.37
CA SER A 25 -7.06 -13.56 -13.35
C SER A 25 -7.66 -12.17 -13.47
N ILE A 26 -6.83 -11.13 -13.58
CA ILE A 26 -7.28 -9.77 -13.87
C ILE A 26 -7.55 -9.67 -15.38
N ASN A 27 -8.74 -9.18 -15.73
CA ASN A 27 -9.13 -8.93 -17.11
C ASN A 27 -8.98 -7.44 -17.41
N PHE A 28 -7.96 -7.08 -18.18
CA PHE A 28 -7.77 -5.70 -18.59
C PHE A 28 -8.62 -5.40 -19.84
N VAL A 29 -9.43 -4.35 -19.75
CA VAL A 29 -10.23 -3.85 -20.88
C VAL A 29 -9.68 -2.49 -21.27
N LEU A 30 -9.22 -2.35 -22.52
CA LEU A 30 -8.69 -1.09 -23.04
C LEU A 30 -9.70 0.05 -22.86
N GLY A 31 -9.26 1.17 -22.30
CA GLY A 31 -10.12 2.33 -21.98
C GLY A 31 -10.99 2.13 -20.73
N GLY A 32 -10.98 0.94 -20.13
CA GLY A 32 -11.66 0.70 -18.85
C GLY A 32 -11.09 1.60 -17.76
N SER A 33 -11.97 2.18 -16.93
CA SER A 33 -11.57 3.05 -15.84
C SER A 33 -12.37 2.77 -14.58
N ALA A 34 -11.76 3.02 -13.43
CA ALA A 34 -12.38 2.91 -12.11
C ALA A 34 -11.82 3.97 -11.16
N THR A 35 -12.64 4.45 -10.25
CA THR A 35 -12.18 5.27 -9.14
C THR A 35 -11.82 4.36 -7.98
N ARG A 36 -10.56 4.44 -7.53
CA ARG A 36 -10.08 3.80 -6.32
C ARG A 36 -10.28 4.73 -5.14
N ILE A 37 -10.95 4.25 -4.11
CA ILE A 37 -11.16 4.96 -2.86
C ILE A 37 -10.48 4.16 -1.75
N VAL A 38 -9.57 4.80 -1.03
CA VAL A 38 -8.90 4.24 0.14
C VAL A 38 -9.34 5.03 1.35
N THR A 39 -9.82 4.35 2.38
CA THR A 39 -10.13 4.95 3.67
C THR A 39 -9.46 4.15 4.77
N GLY A 40 -9.05 4.80 5.85
CA GLY A 40 -8.40 4.09 6.94
C GLY A 40 -8.35 4.88 8.23
N LYS A 41 -8.06 4.15 9.30
CA LYS A 41 -7.65 4.71 10.58
C LYS A 41 -6.26 4.19 10.89
N VAL A 42 -5.38 5.08 11.31
CA VAL A 42 -4.00 4.78 11.69
C VAL A 42 -3.76 5.37 13.05
N SER A 43 -3.39 4.56 14.00
CA SER A 43 -3.06 5.01 15.36
C SER A 43 -1.74 4.42 15.80
N GLY A 44 -1.08 5.07 16.74
CA GLY A 44 0.18 4.55 17.24
C GLY A 44 0.88 5.47 18.23
N GLU A 45 2.09 5.08 18.55
CA GLU A 45 3.01 5.80 19.42
C GLU A 45 4.37 5.91 18.75
N TRP A 46 4.93 7.09 18.82
CA TRP A 46 6.30 7.38 18.43
C TRP A 46 7.11 7.78 19.64
N HIS A 47 8.30 7.22 19.76
CA HIS A 47 9.34 7.68 20.68
C HIS A 47 10.63 7.85 19.90
N GLY A 48 11.18 9.05 19.87
CA GLY A 48 12.39 9.35 19.12
C GLY A 48 12.51 10.83 18.75
N PRO A 49 13.54 11.21 17.99
CA PRO A 49 13.70 12.58 17.52
C PRO A 49 12.65 12.92 16.46
N THR A 50 12.36 14.20 16.32
CA THR A 50 11.47 14.75 15.28
C THR A 50 12.16 15.92 14.58
N PRO A 51 11.66 16.39 13.43
CA PRO A 51 12.16 17.61 12.79
C PRO A 51 12.16 18.84 13.69
N LEU A 52 11.22 18.92 14.66
CA LEU A 52 11.12 20.01 15.63
C LEU A 52 12.03 19.79 16.84
N SER A 53 12.48 18.58 17.09
CA SER A 53 13.37 18.19 18.18
C SER A 53 14.41 17.16 17.69
N PRO A 54 15.34 17.56 16.80
CA PRO A 54 16.20 16.62 16.09
C PRO A 54 17.26 15.93 16.96
N ASN A 55 17.58 16.52 18.12
CA ASN A 55 18.65 16.06 18.99
C ASN A 55 18.15 15.46 20.32
N LYS A 56 16.83 15.38 20.52
CA LYS A 56 16.23 14.82 21.74
C LYS A 56 15.01 13.97 21.39
N PRO A 57 14.86 12.80 22.01
CA PRO A 57 13.67 12.00 21.82
C PRO A 57 12.46 12.71 22.43
N VAL A 58 11.33 12.64 21.74
CA VAL A 58 10.01 13.02 22.22
C VAL A 58 9.08 11.83 22.09
N THR A 59 8.08 11.74 22.95
CA THR A 59 7.05 10.71 22.85
C THR A 59 5.73 11.38 22.51
N PHE A 60 5.04 10.88 21.52
CA PHE A 60 3.67 11.28 21.21
C PHE A 60 2.87 10.13 20.63
N THR A 61 1.57 10.18 20.85
CA THR A 61 0.61 9.31 20.20
C THR A 61 0.04 9.99 18.96
N PHE A 62 -0.48 9.21 18.03
CA PHE A 62 -1.25 9.74 16.90
C PHE A 62 -2.48 8.87 16.65
N ASP A 63 -3.57 9.52 16.26
CA ASP A 63 -4.81 8.89 15.83
C ASP A 63 -5.33 9.67 14.61
N LEU A 64 -5.22 9.04 13.45
CA LEU A 64 -5.44 9.68 12.15
C LEU A 64 -6.47 8.89 11.36
N SER A 65 -7.38 9.60 10.74
CA SER A 65 -8.24 9.09 9.65
C SER A 65 -7.67 9.52 8.31
N VAL A 66 -7.63 8.60 7.38
CA VAL A 66 -7.09 8.81 6.02
C VAL A 66 -8.17 8.53 5.00
N ARG A 67 -8.28 9.40 4.00
CA ARG A 67 -9.05 9.18 2.78
C ARG A 67 -8.24 9.61 1.58
N ALA A 68 -8.11 8.75 0.58
CA ALA A 68 -7.45 9.08 -0.67
C ALA A 68 -8.28 8.56 -1.85
N GLN A 69 -8.20 9.26 -2.97
CA GLN A 69 -8.86 8.89 -4.21
C GLN A 69 -7.87 8.92 -5.37
N SER A 70 -8.00 7.99 -6.29
CA SER A 70 -7.26 7.98 -7.55
C SER A 70 -8.13 7.43 -8.68
N LEU A 71 -7.96 7.96 -9.88
CA LEU A 71 -8.51 7.39 -11.09
C LEU A 71 -7.51 6.36 -11.63
N ILE A 72 -8.00 5.17 -11.92
CA ILE A 72 -7.25 4.10 -12.56
C ILE A 72 -7.81 3.90 -13.96
N THR A 73 -6.95 3.93 -14.98
CA THR A 73 -7.36 3.76 -16.37
C THR A 73 -6.45 2.74 -17.06
N VAL A 74 -7.02 1.81 -17.79
CA VAL A 74 -6.26 0.87 -18.65
C VAL A 74 -5.94 1.56 -19.96
N ALA A 75 -4.72 2.06 -20.10
CA ALA A 75 -4.27 2.80 -21.29
C ALA A 75 -3.89 1.90 -22.45
N ASN A 76 -3.46 0.66 -22.19
CA ASN A 76 -3.11 -0.32 -23.20
C ASN A 76 -3.23 -1.75 -22.64
N VAL A 77 -3.39 -2.72 -23.53
CA VAL A 77 -3.31 -4.15 -23.21
C VAL A 77 -2.33 -4.78 -24.20
N THR A 78 -1.27 -5.41 -23.69
CA THR A 78 -0.24 -6.03 -24.54
C THR A 78 -0.74 -7.33 -25.16
N SER A 79 0.00 -7.86 -26.16
CA SER A 79 -0.30 -9.18 -26.75
C SER A 79 -0.20 -10.34 -25.75
N GLU A 80 0.52 -10.16 -24.64
CA GLU A 80 0.63 -11.12 -23.54
C GLU A 80 -0.53 -11.02 -22.54
N GLY A 81 -1.44 -10.05 -22.74
CA GLY A 81 -2.56 -9.78 -21.85
C GLY A 81 -2.21 -8.89 -20.64
N ASP A 82 -1.01 -8.32 -20.59
CA ASP A 82 -0.64 -7.38 -19.52
C ASP A 82 -1.37 -6.04 -19.72
N GLY A 83 -1.89 -5.48 -18.65
CA GLY A 83 -2.47 -4.14 -18.66
C GLY A 83 -1.44 -3.05 -18.38
N VAL A 84 -1.39 -2.04 -19.26
CA VAL A 84 -0.71 -0.78 -18.94
C VAL A 84 -1.73 0.13 -18.26
N VAL A 85 -1.56 0.31 -16.96
CA VAL A 85 -2.50 0.99 -16.08
C VAL A 85 -1.94 2.35 -15.69
N VAL A 86 -2.71 3.41 -15.90
CA VAL A 86 -2.40 4.76 -15.45
C VAL A 86 -3.13 5.01 -14.14
N ILE A 87 -2.41 5.41 -13.11
CA ILE A 87 -2.98 5.83 -11.83
C ILE A 87 -2.78 7.33 -11.69
N GLN A 88 -3.89 8.05 -11.59
CA GLN A 88 -3.91 9.51 -11.42
C GLN A 88 -4.48 9.86 -10.04
N PRO A 89 -3.72 10.49 -9.15
CA PRO A 89 -4.24 11.00 -7.88
C PRO A 89 -5.39 11.99 -8.10
N GLN A 90 -6.43 11.87 -7.27
CA GLN A 90 -7.61 12.74 -7.31
C GLN A 90 -7.77 13.54 -6.00
N GLY A 91 -6.84 13.34 -5.07
CA GLY A 91 -6.79 14.03 -3.81
C GLY A 91 -6.67 13.09 -2.61
N ALA A 92 -6.31 13.69 -1.47
CA ALA A 92 -6.20 12.98 -0.21
C ALA A 92 -6.54 13.89 0.98
N GLU A 93 -7.06 13.30 2.03
CA GLU A 93 -7.35 13.95 3.29
C GLU A 93 -6.83 13.09 4.45
N VAL A 94 -6.12 13.72 5.39
CA VAL A 94 -5.70 13.08 6.64
C VAL A 94 -6.11 13.99 7.78
N LYS A 95 -6.91 13.49 8.72
CA LYS A 95 -7.40 14.24 9.88
C LYS A 95 -7.23 13.44 11.15
N GLY A 96 -7.01 14.14 12.25
CA GLY A 96 -6.94 13.52 13.58
C GLY A 96 -6.12 14.32 14.56
N THR A 97 -5.35 13.61 15.37
CA THR A 97 -4.46 14.21 16.39
C THR A 97 -3.06 13.61 16.30
N VAL A 98 -2.07 14.45 16.56
CA VAL A 98 -0.66 14.06 16.73
C VAL A 98 -0.16 14.71 18.01
N GLY A 99 0.12 13.89 19.04
CA GLY A 99 0.19 14.35 20.40
C GLY A 99 -1.19 14.88 20.82
N ASP A 100 -1.21 15.99 21.53
CA ASP A 100 -2.45 16.67 21.95
C ASP A 100 -2.92 17.74 20.94
N GLN A 101 -2.34 17.75 19.75
CA GLN A 101 -2.63 18.79 18.75
C GLN A 101 -3.45 18.24 17.58
N PRO A 102 -4.45 19.00 17.11
CA PRO A 102 -5.18 18.63 15.89
C PRO A 102 -4.23 18.64 14.68
N PHE A 103 -4.44 17.67 13.82
CA PHE A 103 -3.71 17.48 12.57
C PHE A 103 -4.71 17.45 11.42
N ASP A 104 -4.47 18.24 10.39
CA ASP A 104 -5.26 18.26 9.15
C ASP A 104 -4.32 18.41 7.95
N LEU A 105 -4.42 17.50 6.99
CA LEU A 105 -3.77 17.57 5.69
C LEU A 105 -4.82 17.36 4.61
N LEU A 106 -4.94 18.30 3.69
CA LEU A 106 -5.78 18.20 2.51
C LEU A 106 -4.95 18.40 1.26
N ILE A 107 -5.01 17.46 0.35
CA ILE A 107 -4.50 17.56 -1.03
C ILE A 107 -5.74 17.56 -1.94
N THR A 108 -5.96 18.65 -2.67
CA THR A 108 -7.10 18.77 -3.57
C THR A 108 -6.86 18.04 -4.89
N HIS A 109 -7.91 17.88 -5.69
CA HIS A 109 -7.81 17.32 -7.04
C HIS A 109 -6.81 18.09 -7.93
N ASP A 110 -6.75 19.40 -7.79
CA ASP A 110 -5.83 20.26 -8.54
C ASP A 110 -4.39 20.25 -7.99
N GLY A 111 -4.13 19.48 -6.92
CA GLY A 111 -2.82 19.37 -6.30
C GLY A 111 -2.48 20.49 -5.31
N ASP A 112 -3.44 21.34 -4.93
CA ASP A 112 -3.21 22.27 -3.83
C ASP A 112 -3.15 21.53 -2.49
N VAL A 113 -2.24 21.98 -1.64
CA VAL A 113 -1.98 21.38 -0.32
C VAL A 113 -2.32 22.37 0.77
N LYS A 114 -3.13 21.94 1.73
CA LYS A 114 -3.35 22.63 3.01
C LYS A 114 -2.95 21.70 4.13
N PHE A 115 -2.20 22.23 5.08
CA PHE A 115 -1.70 21.47 6.21
C PHE A 115 -1.82 22.31 7.48
N SER A 116 -2.26 21.71 8.59
CA SER A 116 -2.19 22.31 9.90
C SER A 116 -1.85 21.27 10.98
N TRP A 117 -1.03 21.69 11.94
CA TRP A 117 -0.68 20.92 13.12
C TRP A 117 -0.38 21.89 14.29
N GLY A 118 -1.26 21.93 15.25
CA GLY A 118 -1.19 22.91 16.34
C GLY A 118 -1.20 24.34 15.81
N ALA A 119 -0.18 25.11 16.13
CA ALA A 119 0.00 26.49 15.66
C ALA A 119 0.63 26.60 14.26
N PHE A 120 1.15 25.48 13.73
CA PHE A 120 1.77 25.48 12.40
C PHE A 120 0.70 25.29 11.33
N SER A 121 0.75 26.11 10.27
CA SER A 121 -0.13 25.96 9.12
C SER A 121 0.61 26.28 7.81
N PHE A 122 0.25 25.56 6.77
CA PHE A 122 0.73 25.75 5.42
C PHE A 122 -0.46 25.74 4.46
N ASP A 123 -0.46 26.65 3.49
CA ASP A 123 -1.47 26.72 2.42
C ASP A 123 -0.75 27.05 1.11
N SER A 124 -0.71 26.08 0.20
CA SER A 124 -0.01 26.23 -1.08
C SER A 124 -0.61 27.34 -1.97
N THR A 125 -1.87 27.70 -1.76
CA THR A 125 -2.50 28.80 -2.51
C THR A 125 -1.89 30.18 -2.23
N LYS A 126 -1.12 30.28 -1.12
CA LYS A 126 -0.39 31.52 -0.73
C LYS A 126 1.05 31.56 -1.25
N LEU A 127 1.51 30.48 -1.90
CA LEU A 127 2.84 30.45 -2.50
C LEU A 127 2.90 31.34 -3.75
N PRO A 128 4.12 31.77 -4.15
CA PRO A 128 4.35 32.32 -5.49
C PRO A 128 3.84 31.33 -6.56
N GLU A 129 3.29 31.88 -7.66
CA GLU A 129 2.63 31.06 -8.69
C GLU A 129 3.51 29.94 -9.24
N ALA A 130 4.81 30.19 -9.44
CA ALA A 130 5.75 29.18 -9.93
C ALA A 130 5.91 28.00 -8.96
N ASP A 131 6.04 28.28 -7.66
CA ASP A 131 6.20 27.26 -6.62
C ASP A 131 4.91 26.48 -6.43
N ARG A 132 3.75 27.15 -6.47
CA ARG A 132 2.44 26.52 -6.42
C ARG A 132 2.25 25.55 -7.59
N LYS A 133 2.54 25.99 -8.82
CA LYS A 133 2.45 25.13 -10.02
C LYS A 133 3.36 23.90 -9.91
N ARG A 134 4.60 24.11 -9.44
CA ARG A 134 5.53 22.99 -9.21
C ARG A 134 4.96 21.97 -8.21
N LEU A 135 4.40 22.43 -7.10
CA LEU A 135 3.78 21.58 -6.10
C LEU A 135 2.56 20.85 -6.66
N GLN A 136 1.69 21.55 -7.37
CA GLN A 136 0.52 20.96 -8.03
C GLN A 136 0.93 19.85 -9.01
N GLN A 137 1.95 20.07 -9.84
CA GLN A 137 2.49 19.08 -10.76
C GLN A 137 2.98 17.82 -10.01
N LEU A 138 3.64 17.98 -8.85
CA LEU A 138 4.08 16.85 -8.03
C LEU A 138 2.89 16.08 -7.43
N MET A 139 1.88 16.79 -6.91
CA MET A 139 0.74 16.16 -6.23
C MET A 139 -0.24 15.48 -7.18
N THR A 140 -0.29 15.90 -8.44
CA THR A 140 -1.17 15.32 -9.48
C THR A 140 -0.43 14.39 -10.44
N LEU A 141 0.80 14.02 -10.11
CA LEU A 141 1.64 13.19 -10.96
C LEU A 141 1.00 11.83 -11.23
N SER A 142 0.69 11.56 -12.50
CA SER A 142 0.19 10.25 -12.91
C SER A 142 1.34 9.26 -13.03
N THR A 143 1.08 8.01 -12.69
CA THR A 143 2.06 6.93 -12.77
C THR A 143 1.57 5.81 -13.68
N ASN A 144 2.47 5.22 -14.46
CA ASN A 144 2.17 4.11 -15.34
C ASN A 144 2.69 2.80 -14.76
N LEU A 145 1.83 1.79 -14.72
CA LEU A 145 2.16 0.44 -14.30
C LEU A 145 1.91 -0.54 -15.41
N THR A 146 2.83 -1.47 -15.63
CA THR A 146 2.54 -2.68 -16.40
C THR A 146 2.25 -3.81 -15.43
N VAL A 147 1.02 -4.32 -15.46
CA VAL A 147 0.51 -5.33 -14.52
C VAL A 147 0.12 -6.58 -15.29
N SER A 148 0.62 -7.73 -14.88
CA SER A 148 0.23 -9.01 -15.48
C SER A 148 -1.21 -9.40 -15.11
N PRO A 149 -1.84 -10.32 -15.86
CA PRO A 149 -3.14 -10.89 -15.50
C PRO A 149 -3.17 -11.54 -14.10
N LYS A 150 -2.00 -11.88 -13.56
CA LYS A 150 -1.84 -12.40 -12.19
C LYS A 150 -1.60 -11.34 -11.12
N GLY A 151 -1.71 -10.05 -11.47
CA GLY A 151 -1.52 -8.94 -10.53
C GLY A 151 -0.06 -8.60 -10.24
N LYS A 152 0.90 -9.25 -10.91
CA LYS A 152 2.33 -8.95 -10.73
C LYS A 152 2.69 -7.67 -11.49
N ILE A 153 3.28 -6.69 -10.81
CA ILE A 153 3.82 -5.49 -11.43
C ILE A 153 5.11 -5.86 -12.17
N LYS A 154 5.10 -5.73 -13.49
CA LYS A 154 6.26 -6.00 -14.38
C LYS A 154 7.12 -4.75 -14.57
N ALA A 155 6.50 -3.58 -14.64
CA ALA A 155 7.17 -2.31 -14.82
C ALA A 155 6.40 -1.18 -14.14
N PHE A 156 7.15 -0.18 -13.68
CA PHE A 156 6.65 1.08 -13.17
C PHE A 156 7.40 2.21 -13.88
N GLN A 157 6.67 3.20 -14.35
CA GLN A 157 7.23 4.36 -15.01
C GLN A 157 6.68 5.64 -14.41
N LEU A 158 7.58 6.45 -13.86
CA LEU A 158 7.27 7.84 -13.56
C LEU A 158 7.28 8.65 -14.86
N PRO A 159 6.48 9.71 -14.95
CA PRO A 159 6.55 10.64 -16.07
C PRO A 159 7.96 11.18 -16.26
N GLU A 160 8.39 11.30 -17.53
CA GLU A 160 9.73 11.83 -17.87
C GLU A 160 9.99 13.23 -17.29
N ASP A 161 8.92 13.99 -17.12
CA ASP A 161 8.98 15.36 -16.60
C ASP A 161 9.28 15.45 -15.10
N ILE A 162 9.25 14.34 -14.34
CA ILE A 162 9.53 14.39 -12.90
C ILE A 162 10.91 15.00 -12.60
N LYS A 163 11.91 14.71 -13.43
CA LYS A 163 13.26 15.28 -13.26
C LYS A 163 13.30 16.78 -13.48
N LYS A 164 12.37 17.33 -14.26
CA LYS A 164 12.24 18.79 -14.45
C LYS A 164 11.61 19.46 -13.24
N VAL A 165 10.65 18.76 -12.61
CA VAL A 165 9.89 19.27 -11.46
C VAL A 165 10.66 19.07 -10.15
N ALA A 166 11.38 17.98 -10.02
CA ALA A 166 12.13 17.62 -8.82
C ALA A 166 13.47 16.92 -9.20
N PRO A 167 14.47 17.67 -9.62
CA PRO A 167 15.75 17.14 -10.10
C PRO A 167 16.53 16.38 -9.01
N GLU A 168 16.27 16.67 -7.74
CA GLU A 168 16.87 16.03 -6.57
C GLU A 168 16.32 14.63 -6.26
N ILE A 169 15.23 14.23 -6.93
CA ILE A 169 14.59 12.94 -6.69
C ILE A 169 15.38 11.81 -7.37
N ASP A 170 15.77 10.80 -6.59
CA ASP A 170 16.25 9.53 -7.12
C ASP A 170 15.07 8.75 -7.70
N VAL A 171 14.91 8.83 -9.03
CA VAL A 171 13.82 8.16 -9.77
C VAL A 171 13.88 6.64 -9.61
N GLN A 172 15.07 6.04 -9.51
CA GLN A 172 15.21 4.57 -9.34
C GLN A 172 14.72 4.16 -7.96
N PHE A 173 15.05 4.94 -6.94
CA PHE A 173 14.59 4.69 -5.58
C PHE A 173 13.07 4.85 -5.48
N ILE A 174 12.49 5.93 -6.05
CA ILE A 174 11.02 6.10 -6.07
C ILE A 174 10.36 4.93 -6.80
N ASN A 175 10.86 4.55 -7.97
CA ASN A 175 10.32 3.42 -8.72
C ASN A 175 10.30 2.15 -7.85
N ALA A 176 11.38 1.87 -7.13
CA ALA A 176 11.46 0.73 -6.23
C ALA A 176 10.44 0.80 -5.08
N VAL A 177 10.38 1.95 -4.37
CA VAL A 177 9.45 2.14 -3.25
C VAL A 177 8.00 2.09 -3.69
N VAL A 178 7.66 2.77 -4.80
CA VAL A 178 6.27 2.78 -5.31
C VAL A 178 5.87 1.40 -5.81
N THR A 179 6.77 0.70 -6.52
CA THR A 179 6.49 -0.69 -6.95
C THR A 179 6.20 -1.59 -5.76
N ALA A 180 7.03 -1.55 -4.72
CA ALA A 180 6.83 -2.32 -3.51
C ALA A 180 5.51 -1.93 -2.80
N THR A 181 5.25 -0.63 -2.65
CA THR A 181 4.03 -0.13 -2.00
C THR A 181 2.78 -0.53 -2.80
N LEU A 182 2.81 -0.41 -4.11
CA LEU A 182 1.67 -0.79 -4.96
C LEU A 182 1.46 -2.30 -4.99
N GLN A 183 2.53 -3.11 -4.91
CA GLN A 183 2.40 -4.57 -4.78
C GLN A 183 1.73 -4.98 -3.46
N THR A 184 1.91 -4.20 -2.40
CA THR A 184 1.22 -4.44 -1.12
C THR A 184 -0.23 -3.96 -1.11
N LEU A 185 -0.58 -2.99 -1.94
CA LEU A 185 -1.92 -2.38 -2.01
C LEU A 185 -2.81 -3.01 -3.09
N LEU A 186 -2.23 -3.56 -4.14
CA LEU A 186 -2.98 -4.39 -5.08
C LEU A 186 -3.29 -5.73 -4.41
N PRO A 187 -4.40 -6.40 -4.79
CA PRO A 187 -4.61 -7.76 -4.33
C PRO A 187 -3.35 -8.54 -4.67
N ALA A 188 -2.86 -9.24 -3.69
CA ALA A 188 -1.67 -10.08 -3.79
C ALA A 188 -1.64 -10.84 -5.10
N PRO A 189 -0.47 -11.08 -5.72
CA PRO A 189 -0.40 -11.82 -6.95
C PRO A 189 -1.29 -13.05 -6.90
N LEU A 190 -2.16 -13.17 -7.91
CA LEU A 190 -3.11 -14.26 -8.01
C LEU A 190 -2.36 -15.57 -8.32
N PRO A 191 -2.90 -16.73 -7.95
CA PRO A 191 -2.24 -17.99 -8.16
C PRO A 191 -2.07 -18.30 -9.66
N GLU A 192 -0.96 -18.91 -10.03
CA GLU A 192 -0.67 -19.30 -11.43
C GLU A 192 -1.63 -20.40 -11.91
N LYS A 193 -2.02 -21.31 -11.01
CA LYS A 193 -2.91 -22.44 -11.29
C LYS A 193 -4.30 -22.19 -10.72
N PRO A 194 -5.34 -22.84 -11.26
CA PRO A 194 -6.67 -22.84 -10.64
C PRO A 194 -6.60 -23.31 -9.18
N VAL A 195 -7.43 -22.72 -8.34
CA VAL A 195 -7.50 -23.01 -6.91
C VAL A 195 -8.91 -23.40 -6.50
N LYS A 196 -9.01 -24.20 -5.44
CA LYS A 196 -10.26 -24.61 -4.80
C LYS A 196 -10.51 -23.79 -3.55
N VAL A 197 -11.77 -23.69 -3.14
CA VAL A 197 -12.13 -23.15 -1.83
C VAL A 197 -11.39 -23.91 -0.73
N GLY A 198 -10.77 -23.17 0.19
CA GLY A 198 -9.90 -23.68 1.25
C GLY A 198 -8.44 -23.86 0.83
N GLN A 199 -8.09 -23.75 -0.43
CA GLN A 199 -6.70 -23.84 -0.89
C GLN A 199 -5.96 -22.52 -0.69
N SER A 200 -4.71 -22.64 -0.26
CA SER A 200 -3.80 -21.49 -0.07
C SER A 200 -2.67 -21.51 -1.08
N TRP A 201 -2.12 -20.32 -1.33
CA TRP A 201 -0.87 -20.12 -2.07
C TRP A 201 -0.03 -19.07 -1.37
N GLU A 202 1.27 -19.14 -1.58
CA GLU A 202 2.23 -18.20 -1.00
C GLU A 202 2.83 -17.32 -2.09
N ILE A 203 3.13 -16.09 -1.70
CA ILE A 203 3.86 -15.13 -2.52
C ILE A 203 4.91 -14.45 -1.65
N GLU A 204 5.93 -13.93 -2.28
CA GLU A 204 6.98 -13.14 -1.65
C GLU A 204 6.90 -11.71 -2.17
N LEU A 205 6.69 -10.75 -1.25
CA LEU A 205 6.69 -9.34 -1.58
C LEU A 205 8.06 -8.73 -1.24
N PRO A 206 8.75 -8.09 -2.21
CA PRO A 206 10.03 -7.47 -1.93
C PRO A 206 9.87 -6.25 -1.02
N VAL A 207 10.65 -6.17 0.05
CA VAL A 207 10.74 -5.02 0.95
C VAL A 207 11.93 -4.17 0.53
N LEU A 208 11.67 -3.08 -0.16
CA LEU A 208 12.71 -2.25 -0.81
C LEU A 208 13.11 -1.01 0.00
N VAL A 209 12.56 -0.84 1.21
CA VAL A 209 12.82 0.34 2.04
C VAL A 209 14.15 0.28 2.81
N PHE A 210 14.80 -0.87 2.82
CA PHE A 210 16.07 -1.05 3.52
C PHE A 210 17.27 -1.01 2.58
N GLU A 211 18.42 -0.51 3.09
CA GLU A 211 19.72 -0.60 2.42
C GLU A 211 20.32 -1.98 2.69
N THR A 212 19.99 -2.97 1.88
CA THR A 212 20.53 -4.34 1.99
C THR A 212 21.15 -4.78 0.67
N PRO A 213 22.23 -5.61 0.69
CA PRO A 213 22.82 -6.15 -0.53
C PRO A 213 21.84 -7.01 -1.33
N GLU A 214 20.97 -7.72 -0.63
CA GLU A 214 19.91 -8.56 -1.20
C GLU A 214 18.54 -8.02 -0.79
N PRO A 215 17.53 -8.12 -1.67
CA PRO A 215 16.18 -7.72 -1.32
C PRO A 215 15.65 -8.59 -0.18
N LEU A 216 15.04 -7.95 0.80
CA LEU A 216 14.27 -8.65 1.82
C LEU A 216 12.90 -8.98 1.25
N PHE A 217 12.40 -10.16 1.57
CA PHE A 217 11.07 -10.60 1.13
C PHE A 217 10.14 -10.80 2.33
N LEU A 218 8.93 -10.30 2.20
CA LEU A 218 7.85 -10.53 3.14
C LEU A 218 7.01 -11.70 2.61
N PRO A 219 6.96 -12.85 3.32
CA PRO A 219 6.08 -13.95 2.94
C PRO A 219 4.63 -13.57 3.19
N VAL A 220 3.78 -13.80 2.20
CA VAL A 220 2.34 -13.54 2.26
C VAL A 220 1.60 -14.80 1.88
N THR A 221 0.69 -15.24 2.73
CA THR A 221 -0.20 -16.37 2.48
C THR A 221 -1.56 -15.85 2.05
N CYS A 222 -2.04 -16.33 0.93
CA CYS A 222 -3.37 -16.07 0.38
C CYS A 222 -4.19 -17.37 0.41
N THR A 223 -5.48 -17.29 0.74
CA THR A 223 -6.39 -18.45 0.79
C THR A 223 -7.69 -18.07 0.09
N LEU A 224 -8.13 -18.87 -0.88
CA LEU A 224 -9.49 -18.77 -1.41
C LEU A 224 -10.45 -19.29 -0.36
N ALA A 225 -11.05 -18.40 0.44
CA ALA A 225 -11.86 -18.76 1.57
C ALA A 225 -13.27 -19.21 1.17
N GLU A 226 -13.84 -18.56 0.16
CA GLU A 226 -15.24 -18.76 -0.23
C GLU A 226 -15.49 -18.24 -1.66
N ILE A 227 -16.53 -18.77 -2.30
CA ILE A 227 -17.12 -18.24 -3.53
C ILE A 227 -18.60 -17.97 -3.25
N ARG A 228 -19.04 -16.73 -3.44
CA ARG A 228 -20.42 -16.25 -3.27
C ARG A 228 -20.96 -15.71 -4.59
N GLY A 229 -21.58 -16.56 -5.40
CA GLY A 229 -22.02 -16.16 -6.74
C GLY A 229 -20.82 -15.74 -7.60
N ASP A 230 -20.73 -14.46 -7.93
CA ASP A 230 -19.64 -13.87 -8.72
C ASP A 230 -18.45 -13.37 -7.87
N GLU A 231 -18.55 -13.42 -6.55
CA GLU A 231 -17.51 -12.95 -5.65
C GLU A 231 -16.63 -14.10 -5.14
N ALA A 232 -15.32 -14.01 -5.37
CA ALA A 232 -14.32 -14.82 -4.70
C ALA A 232 -13.75 -14.06 -3.50
N VAL A 233 -13.84 -14.66 -2.31
CA VAL A 233 -13.31 -14.11 -1.06
C VAL A 233 -11.93 -14.68 -0.82
N ILE A 234 -10.91 -13.82 -0.87
CA ILE A 234 -9.50 -14.18 -0.66
C ILE A 234 -9.06 -13.62 0.69
N LYS A 235 -8.69 -14.47 1.62
CA LYS A 235 -8.04 -14.06 2.87
C LYS A 235 -6.54 -13.96 2.65
N VAL A 236 -5.97 -12.89 3.18
CA VAL A 236 -4.53 -12.60 3.04
C VAL A 236 -3.92 -12.41 4.42
N SER A 237 -2.76 -12.99 4.65
CA SER A 237 -2.00 -12.79 5.87
C SER A 237 -0.51 -12.67 5.58
N ALA A 238 0.15 -11.78 6.29
CA ALA A 238 1.59 -11.63 6.28
C ALA A 238 2.09 -11.44 7.72
N GLU A 239 3.21 -12.04 8.02
CA GLU A 239 3.87 -11.88 9.32
C GLU A 239 5.38 -11.84 9.10
N ALA A 240 6.03 -10.87 9.73
CA ALA A 240 7.48 -10.79 9.81
C ALA A 240 7.89 -10.39 11.22
N LYS A 241 8.93 -11.02 11.72
CA LYS A 241 9.55 -10.70 13.00
C LYS A 241 11.03 -10.99 12.90
N GLY A 242 11.85 -10.09 13.40
CA GLY A 242 13.29 -10.29 13.38
C GLY A 242 14.04 -9.29 14.23
N ASP A 243 15.22 -9.71 14.63
CA ASP A 243 16.26 -8.89 15.24
C ASP A 243 17.39 -8.82 14.21
N ALA A 244 17.52 -7.69 13.55
CA ALA A 244 18.58 -7.42 12.58
C ALA A 244 18.77 -5.92 12.45
N ASP A 245 20.03 -5.47 12.39
CA ASP A 245 20.34 -4.06 12.16
C ASP A 245 20.11 -3.71 10.68
N LEU A 246 18.90 -3.26 10.38
CA LEU A 246 18.48 -2.86 9.04
C LEU A 246 18.48 -1.34 8.93
N THR A 247 19.25 -0.80 8.01
CA THR A 247 19.24 0.64 7.71
C THR A 247 18.18 0.95 6.69
N LEU A 248 17.32 1.93 6.98
CA LEU A 248 16.38 2.45 5.98
C LEU A 248 17.14 3.21 4.89
N ARG A 249 16.75 3.01 3.65
CA ARG A 249 17.31 3.73 2.52
C ARG A 249 17.00 5.22 2.63
N ARG A 250 18.04 6.05 2.53
CA ARG A 250 17.92 7.52 2.60
C ARG A 250 17.65 8.11 1.22
N TRP A 251 16.90 9.19 1.18
CA TRP A 251 16.64 9.96 -0.05
C TRP A 251 17.84 10.84 -0.41
N SER A 252 18.60 11.25 0.61
CA SER A 252 19.74 12.14 0.49
C SER A 252 20.74 11.84 1.62
N GLU A 253 22.01 12.14 1.40
CA GLU A 253 23.03 12.08 2.46
C GLU A 253 22.76 13.05 3.63
N LYS A 254 21.94 14.08 3.37
CA LYS A 254 21.50 15.04 4.40
C LYS A 254 20.35 14.51 5.28
N ASP A 255 19.76 13.38 4.91
CA ASP A 255 18.74 12.77 5.72
C ASP A 255 19.34 12.02 6.90
N PRO A 256 18.63 11.94 8.05
CA PRO A 256 19.08 11.15 9.18
C PRO A 256 19.19 9.68 8.79
N LYS A 257 20.19 8.98 9.34
CA LYS A 257 20.30 7.53 9.22
C LYS A 257 19.35 6.87 10.22
N VAL A 258 18.41 6.06 9.73
CA VAL A 258 17.47 5.30 10.54
C VAL A 258 17.88 3.83 10.51
N THR A 259 18.21 3.27 11.68
CA THR A 259 18.54 1.85 11.85
C THR A 259 17.46 1.19 12.68
N VAL A 260 16.88 0.10 12.16
CA VAL A 260 15.92 -0.75 12.88
C VAL A 260 16.67 -1.98 13.38
N SER A 261 16.74 -2.15 14.70
CA SER A 261 17.42 -3.29 15.33
C SER A 261 16.49 -4.44 15.66
N ARG A 262 15.20 -4.14 15.84
CA ARG A 262 14.14 -5.12 16.07
C ARG A 262 12.86 -4.66 15.40
N GLY A 263 12.14 -5.58 14.78
CA GLY A 263 10.85 -5.29 14.18
C GLY A 263 9.89 -6.45 14.23
N SER A 264 8.61 -6.14 14.29
CA SER A 264 7.52 -7.07 14.03
C SER A 264 6.49 -6.40 13.14
N PHE A 265 5.92 -7.17 12.22
CA PHE A 265 4.88 -6.74 11.31
C PHE A 265 3.86 -7.86 11.18
N THR A 266 2.60 -7.53 11.28
CA THR A 266 1.50 -8.42 10.95
C THR A 266 0.50 -7.67 10.09
N ALA A 267 0.03 -8.31 9.02
CA ALA A 267 -1.08 -7.82 8.22
C ALA A 267 -2.06 -8.96 8.00
N ARG A 268 -3.35 -8.68 8.14
CA ARG A 268 -4.44 -9.59 7.81
C ARG A 268 -5.48 -8.84 7.03
N GLY A 269 -5.97 -9.45 5.97
CA GLY A 269 -6.92 -8.80 5.09
C GLY A 269 -7.87 -9.76 4.42
N GLU A 270 -8.87 -9.18 3.80
CA GLU A 270 -9.82 -9.87 2.94
C GLU A 270 -9.97 -9.07 1.66
N VAL A 271 -9.86 -9.74 0.54
CA VAL A 271 -10.05 -9.17 -0.80
C VAL A 271 -11.27 -9.83 -1.43
N ILE A 272 -12.21 -9.04 -1.90
CA ILE A 272 -13.35 -9.48 -2.72
C ILE A 272 -12.98 -9.28 -4.17
N PHE A 273 -12.90 -10.37 -4.91
CA PHE A 273 -12.55 -10.41 -6.31
C PHE A 273 -13.77 -10.79 -7.14
N LEU A 274 -14.14 -9.96 -8.14
CA LEU A 274 -15.25 -10.25 -9.04
C LEU A 274 -14.78 -11.16 -10.18
N LEU A 275 -15.32 -12.35 -10.23
CA LEU A 275 -14.92 -13.39 -11.19
C LEU A 275 -15.30 -13.05 -12.64
N SER A 276 -16.50 -12.51 -12.86
CA SER A 276 -16.99 -12.16 -14.19
C SER A 276 -16.23 -11.02 -14.85
N VAL A 277 -15.78 -10.05 -14.04
CA VAL A 277 -15.04 -8.86 -14.51
C VAL A 277 -13.54 -9.09 -14.41
N GLY A 278 -13.10 -10.00 -13.52
CA GLY A 278 -11.69 -10.29 -13.29
C GLY A 278 -10.97 -9.12 -12.60
N VAL A 279 -11.57 -8.52 -11.56
CA VAL A 279 -10.96 -7.41 -10.83
C VAL A 279 -11.21 -7.52 -9.32
N PRO A 280 -10.27 -7.06 -8.49
CA PRO A 280 -10.53 -6.85 -7.07
C PRO A 280 -11.47 -5.66 -6.92
N GLN A 281 -12.60 -5.85 -6.25
CA GLN A 281 -13.57 -4.78 -6.03
C GLN A 281 -13.38 -4.09 -4.69
N ARG A 282 -13.12 -4.86 -3.64
CA ARG A 282 -12.96 -4.35 -2.28
C ARG A 282 -11.82 -5.08 -1.57
N ALA A 283 -11.14 -4.37 -0.69
CA ALA A 283 -10.19 -4.97 0.24
C ALA A 283 -10.31 -4.34 1.62
N THR A 284 -10.08 -5.14 2.65
CA THR A 284 -9.99 -4.67 4.04
C THR A 284 -8.72 -5.21 4.66
N TRP A 285 -8.01 -4.36 5.41
CA TRP A 285 -6.73 -4.71 6.01
C TRP A 285 -6.69 -4.28 7.47
N LYS A 286 -6.13 -5.14 8.31
CA LYS A 286 -5.69 -4.82 9.67
C LYS A 286 -4.18 -5.02 9.71
N ILE A 287 -3.47 -3.98 10.07
CA ILE A 287 -2.01 -3.95 10.07
C ILE A 287 -1.56 -3.58 11.49
N SER A 288 -0.56 -4.26 11.99
CA SER A 288 0.16 -3.90 13.21
C SER A 288 1.65 -3.98 12.96
N ALA A 289 2.38 -2.97 13.37
CA ALA A 289 3.83 -2.92 13.25
C ALA A 289 4.46 -2.36 14.52
N GLU A 290 5.55 -2.95 14.94
CA GLU A 290 6.45 -2.40 15.95
C GLU A 290 7.86 -2.38 15.39
N ALA A 291 8.59 -1.30 15.67
CA ALA A 291 9.99 -1.17 15.30
C ALA A 291 10.74 -0.47 16.44
N GLU A 292 11.88 -1.01 16.78
CA GLU A 292 12.84 -0.42 17.72
C GLU A 292 14.17 -0.25 17.00
N GLY A 293 14.87 0.84 17.30
CA GLY A 293 16.13 1.12 16.65
C GLY A 293 16.72 2.46 17.07
N SER A 294 17.36 3.15 16.15
CA SER A 294 17.96 4.45 16.41
C SER A 294 17.90 5.35 15.18
N ILE A 295 17.89 6.64 15.43
CA ILE A 295 18.01 7.68 14.41
C ILE A 295 19.30 8.45 14.69
N THR A 296 20.19 8.47 13.70
CA THR A 296 21.43 9.25 13.76
C THR A 296 21.24 10.51 12.91
N PRO A 297 21.27 11.70 13.51
CA PRO A 297 21.23 12.96 12.77
C PRO A 297 22.34 13.06 11.72
N PRO A 298 22.19 13.83 10.65
CA PRO A 298 23.17 13.90 9.56
C PRO A 298 24.44 14.72 9.92
N GLN A 299 24.53 15.20 11.15
CA GLN A 299 25.68 15.95 11.65
C GLN A 299 26.87 15.03 11.86
N LYS A 300 28.08 15.54 11.58
CA LYS A 300 29.33 14.81 11.85
C LYS A 300 29.43 14.49 13.34
N ASP A 301 29.77 13.26 13.67
CA ASP A 301 29.96 12.76 15.05
C ASP A 301 28.66 12.74 15.90
N ALA A 302 27.48 12.83 15.27
CA ALA A 302 26.21 12.69 15.98
C ALA A 302 26.02 11.26 16.51
N LEU A 303 25.59 11.15 17.76
CA LEU A 303 25.29 9.87 18.38
C LEU A 303 23.89 9.37 17.95
N PRO A 304 23.73 8.04 17.81
CA PRO A 304 22.42 7.44 17.57
C PRO A 304 21.45 7.74 18.73
N ILE A 305 20.25 8.18 18.40
CA ILE A 305 19.18 8.45 19.37
C ILE A 305 18.19 7.26 19.34
N PRO A 306 17.99 6.55 20.45
CA PRO A 306 17.05 5.45 20.52
C PRO A 306 15.65 5.88 20.06
N SER A 307 15.01 5.03 19.28
CA SER A 307 13.71 5.32 18.70
C SER A 307 12.83 4.07 18.68
N ARG A 308 11.54 4.28 18.84
CA ARG A 308 10.53 3.22 18.79
C ARG A 308 9.27 3.71 18.09
N LEU A 309 8.72 2.87 17.25
CA LEU A 309 7.40 3.05 16.61
C LEU A 309 6.50 1.88 16.97
N ARG A 310 5.27 2.17 17.37
CA ARG A 310 4.16 1.21 17.38
C ARG A 310 3.05 1.77 16.50
N LEU A 311 2.52 0.95 15.63
CA LEU A 311 1.50 1.36 14.67
C LEU A 311 0.41 0.29 14.57
N SER A 312 -0.83 0.73 14.52
CA SER A 312 -1.99 -0.06 14.15
C SER A 312 -2.77 0.67 13.07
N ALA A 313 -3.19 -0.04 12.03
CA ALA A 313 -3.99 0.53 10.96
C ALA A 313 -5.14 -0.40 10.56
N GLU A 314 -6.30 0.20 10.29
CA GLU A 314 -7.42 -0.42 9.59
C GLU A 314 -7.61 0.31 8.28
N ILE A 315 -7.47 -0.38 7.15
CA ILE A 315 -7.58 0.21 5.81
C ILE A 315 -8.69 -0.51 5.05
N ARG A 316 -9.49 0.25 4.34
CA ARG A 316 -10.50 -0.23 3.40
C ARG A 316 -10.24 0.37 2.04
N GLU A 317 -10.32 -0.46 1.04
CA GLU A 317 -10.16 -0.08 -0.34
C GLU A 317 -11.37 -0.52 -1.14
N GLN A 318 -11.80 0.30 -2.08
CA GLN A 318 -12.91 0.00 -2.99
C GLN A 318 -12.60 0.55 -4.38
N LEU A 319 -12.90 -0.25 -5.41
CA LEU A 319 -12.97 0.19 -6.80
C LEU A 319 -14.45 0.45 -7.16
N VAL A 320 -14.70 1.62 -7.72
CA VAL A 320 -16.02 2.08 -8.20
C VAL A 320 -15.91 2.27 -9.72
N PHE A 321 -16.68 1.50 -10.47
CA PHE A 321 -16.71 1.49 -11.93
C PHE A 321 -17.77 2.46 -12.47
#